data_fe2de86064fecfebbe24817654f92bab
#
_entry.id   fe2de86064fecfebbe24817654f92bab
#
_cell.length_a   1.000
_cell.length_b   1.000
_cell.length_c   1.000
_cell.angle_alpha   90.00
_cell.angle_beta   90.00
_cell.angle_gamma   90.00
#
_symmetry.space_group_name_H-M   'P 1'
#
loop_
_entity.id
_entity.type
_entity.pdbx_description
1 polymer ?
#
loop_
_entity_poly.entity_id
_entity_poly.type
_entity_poly.pdbx_seq_one_letter_code
_entity_poly.pdbx_strand_id
1 'polypeptide(L)'
;MDSNNSIIPGFDTEKDDSLSINLRKADNVPHCLIVYLSGYIDTYNSSFFQKKITQAIEAGFVNLIFNCSSLNYVSSTGIGSFTVFLKLVKPKNGDIVLLEIQPKVYEVFQLLGFSQFFNIKSTHEEAVSFFSSGHNATSSNFPIIISCPVCEKKLRAIKAGRFRCSGCKSILAINSTGDVSLG
;
A
#
# COMPACT_ATOMS: atom_id res chain seq x y z
N MET A 1 22.11 18.99 -22.57
CA MET A 1 20.76 19.57 -22.89
C MET A 1 19.76 18.53 -22.44
N ASP A 2 19.51 18.53 -21.14
CA ASP A 2 18.63 17.51 -20.54
C ASP A 2 17.18 17.96 -20.69
N SER A 3 16.50 17.25 -21.58
CA SER A 3 15.06 17.43 -21.76
C SER A 3 14.40 17.10 -20.43
N ASN A 4 13.93 18.13 -19.75
CA ASN A 4 13.21 18.07 -18.49
C ASN A 4 11.87 17.34 -18.74
N ASN A 5 11.94 16.01 -18.86
CA ASN A 5 10.78 15.14 -19.00
C ASN A 5 10.31 14.75 -17.60
N SER A 6 9.91 15.77 -16.83
CA SER A 6 9.35 15.55 -15.49
C SER A 6 8.14 14.63 -15.61
N ILE A 7 8.15 13.52 -14.90
CA ILE A 7 7.07 12.51 -14.90
C ILE A 7 5.73 13.17 -14.52
N ILE A 8 5.80 14.20 -13.68
CA ILE A 8 4.66 14.97 -13.21
C ILE A 8 5.00 16.46 -13.36
N PRO A 9 4.26 17.24 -14.15
CA PRO A 9 4.51 18.66 -14.32
C PRO A 9 4.53 19.40 -12.97
N GLY A 10 5.57 20.22 -12.74
CA GLY A 10 5.70 21.01 -11.52
C GLY A 10 6.09 20.23 -10.26
N PHE A 11 6.39 18.94 -10.36
CA PHE A 11 6.79 18.15 -9.18
C PHE A 11 8.11 18.66 -8.55
N ASP A 12 9.07 19.06 -9.37
CA ASP A 12 10.42 19.45 -8.92
C ASP A 12 10.53 20.93 -8.52
N THR A 13 9.43 21.69 -8.54
CA THR A 13 9.44 23.13 -8.23
C THR A 13 9.67 23.46 -6.77
N GLU A 14 9.23 22.59 -5.86
CA GLU A 14 9.47 22.71 -4.42
C GLU A 14 10.40 21.61 -3.97
N LYS A 15 11.35 21.93 -3.11
CA LYS A 15 12.32 21.02 -2.51
C LYS A 15 12.31 21.19 -1.00
N ASP A 16 12.70 20.14 -0.31
CA ASP A 16 12.95 20.14 1.12
C ASP A 16 14.40 19.72 1.36
N ASP A 17 15.09 20.37 2.29
CA ASP A 17 16.50 20.13 2.54
C ASP A 17 16.75 18.79 3.27
N SER A 18 15.72 18.27 3.92
CA SER A 18 15.78 17.09 4.78
C SER A 18 15.25 15.82 4.09
N LEU A 19 14.41 15.99 3.06
CA LEU A 19 13.76 14.91 2.33
C LEU A 19 13.88 15.11 0.83
N SER A 20 14.62 14.23 0.18
CA SER A 20 14.63 14.14 -1.28
C SER A 20 13.64 13.09 -1.77
N ILE A 21 12.86 13.45 -2.78
CA ILE A 21 11.85 12.59 -3.42
C ILE A 21 12.13 12.55 -4.91
N ASN A 22 12.55 11.38 -5.40
CA ASN A 22 12.79 11.16 -6.82
C ASN A 22 11.79 10.14 -7.37
N LEU A 23 11.30 10.38 -8.58
CA LEU A 23 10.26 9.56 -9.20
C LEU A 23 10.80 8.79 -10.39
N ARG A 24 10.35 7.54 -10.53
CA ARG A 24 10.54 6.71 -11.71
C ARG A 24 9.27 5.94 -12.02
N LYS A 25 8.86 5.86 -13.27
CA LYS A 25 7.79 4.95 -13.68
C LYS A 25 8.28 3.50 -13.58
N ALA A 26 7.45 2.63 -13.06
CA ALA A 26 7.74 1.20 -13.11
C ALA A 26 7.47 0.67 -14.51
N ASP A 27 8.45 -0.06 -15.06
CA ASP A 27 8.30 -0.70 -16.35
C ASP A 27 7.27 -1.84 -16.24
N ASN A 28 6.44 -2.02 -17.28
CA ASN A 28 5.45 -3.10 -17.38
C ASN A 28 4.32 -3.12 -16.32
N VAL A 29 4.17 -2.09 -15.50
CA VAL A 29 3.06 -1.97 -14.55
C VAL A 29 2.32 -0.64 -14.78
N PRO A 30 1.08 -0.67 -15.29
CA PRO A 30 0.31 0.54 -15.54
C PRO A 30 0.07 1.33 -14.24
N HIS A 31 0.11 2.66 -14.36
CA HIS A 31 -0.16 3.56 -13.23
C HIS A 31 0.70 3.31 -11.98
N CYS A 32 1.89 2.71 -12.16
CA CYS A 32 2.82 2.43 -11.08
C CYS A 32 3.99 3.42 -11.07
N LEU A 33 4.26 3.95 -9.90
CA LEU A 33 5.33 4.90 -9.65
C LEU A 33 6.26 4.38 -8.57
N ILE A 34 7.55 4.40 -8.83
CA ILE A 34 8.59 4.15 -7.83
C ILE A 34 9.01 5.50 -7.28
N VAL A 35 8.87 5.65 -5.98
CA VAL A 35 9.18 6.86 -5.23
C VAL A 35 10.42 6.58 -4.38
N TYR A 36 11.55 7.12 -4.76
CA TYR A 36 12.80 7.00 -4.01
C TYR A 36 12.84 8.07 -2.93
N LEU A 37 12.90 7.64 -1.67
CA LEU A 37 12.97 8.51 -0.50
C LEU A 37 14.39 8.51 0.05
N SER A 38 14.97 9.69 0.23
CA SER A 38 16.29 9.86 0.85
C SER A 38 16.24 10.96 1.91
N GLY A 39 16.84 10.70 3.06
CA GLY A 39 16.84 11.60 4.20
C GLY A 39 15.90 11.15 5.33
N TYR A 40 15.05 12.02 5.81
CA TYR A 40 14.12 11.70 6.91
C TYR A 40 12.76 12.39 6.73
N ILE A 41 11.72 11.77 7.30
CA ILE A 41 10.36 12.29 7.32
C ILE A 41 9.98 12.57 8.77
N ASP A 42 9.86 13.84 9.11
CA ASP A 42 9.49 14.30 10.43
C ASP A 42 8.17 15.10 10.44
N THR A 43 7.87 15.72 11.54
CA THR A 43 6.65 16.52 11.69
C THR A 43 6.70 17.80 10.83
N TYR A 44 7.88 18.35 10.57
CA TYR A 44 8.04 19.62 9.86
C TYR A 44 7.89 19.46 8.36
N ASN A 45 8.41 18.35 7.78
CA ASN A 45 8.35 18.10 6.35
C ASN A 45 7.24 17.12 5.92
N SER A 46 6.47 16.58 6.86
CA SER A 46 5.37 15.65 6.54
C SER A 46 4.31 16.28 5.63
N SER A 47 4.02 17.58 5.76
CA SER A 47 3.08 18.30 4.88
C SER A 47 3.61 18.41 3.44
N PHE A 48 4.91 18.69 3.29
CA PHE A 48 5.59 18.68 1.99
C PHE A 48 5.51 17.27 1.37
N PHE A 49 5.83 16.23 2.13
CA PHE A 49 5.74 14.84 1.69
C PHE A 49 4.33 14.48 1.23
N GLN A 50 3.31 14.83 2.03
CA GLN A 50 1.91 14.59 1.67
C GLN A 50 1.52 15.29 0.38
N LYS A 51 1.86 16.57 0.23
CA LYS A 51 1.58 17.36 -0.96
C LYS A 51 2.16 16.71 -2.21
N LYS A 52 3.45 16.32 -2.18
CA LYS A 52 4.16 15.70 -3.30
C LYS A 52 3.54 14.38 -3.73
N ILE A 53 3.24 13.49 -2.79
CA ILE A 53 2.67 12.19 -3.13
C ILE A 53 1.21 12.31 -3.56
N THR A 54 0.44 13.22 -2.96
CA THR A 54 -0.94 13.50 -3.40
C THR A 54 -0.95 13.99 -4.86
N GLN A 55 -0.02 14.87 -5.23
CA GLN A 55 0.15 15.32 -6.62
C GLN A 55 0.40 14.14 -7.58
N ALA A 56 1.19 13.15 -7.16
CA ALA A 56 1.43 11.93 -7.94
C ALA A 56 0.16 11.07 -8.09
N ILE A 57 -0.62 10.94 -7.02
CA ILE A 57 -1.90 10.19 -7.04
C ILE A 57 -2.95 10.90 -7.92
N GLU A 58 -2.98 12.23 -7.91
CA GLU A 58 -3.86 13.05 -8.76
C GLU A 58 -3.45 12.97 -10.24
N ALA A 59 -2.16 12.83 -10.52
CA ALA A 59 -1.63 12.58 -11.86
C ALA A 59 -1.95 11.16 -12.41
N GLY A 60 -2.65 10.32 -11.61
CA GLY A 60 -3.12 9.00 -12.02
C GLY A 60 -2.25 7.82 -11.60
N PHE A 61 -1.21 8.06 -10.81
CA PHE A 61 -0.37 6.99 -10.25
C PHE A 61 -1.01 6.45 -8.96
N VAL A 62 -1.64 5.29 -9.04
CA VAL A 62 -2.36 4.69 -7.91
C VAL A 62 -1.60 3.51 -7.28
N ASN A 63 -0.62 2.97 -7.99
CA ASN A 63 0.29 1.93 -7.51
C ASN A 63 1.61 2.57 -7.12
N LEU A 64 1.93 2.59 -5.83
CA LEU A 64 3.10 3.30 -5.33
C LEU A 64 4.09 2.33 -4.68
N ILE A 65 5.32 2.32 -5.17
CA ILE A 65 6.45 1.62 -4.56
C ILE A 65 7.35 2.67 -3.91
N PHE A 66 7.36 2.74 -2.60
CA PHE A 66 8.29 3.61 -1.87
C PHE A 66 9.59 2.87 -1.62
N ASN A 67 10.65 3.23 -2.32
CA ASN A 67 11.99 2.75 -2.00
C ASN A 67 12.51 3.52 -0.79
N CYS A 68 12.68 2.82 0.32
CA CYS A 68 13.07 3.34 1.62
C CYS A 68 14.54 3.02 1.98
N SER A 69 15.35 2.56 1.02
CA SER A 69 16.75 2.17 1.26
C SER A 69 17.61 3.31 1.82
N SER A 70 17.30 4.55 1.43
CA SER A 70 17.98 5.77 1.90
C SER A 70 17.16 6.61 2.86
N LEU A 71 16.02 6.09 3.35
CA LEU A 71 15.20 6.72 4.37
C LEU A 71 15.76 6.39 5.76
N ASN A 72 16.29 7.40 6.43
CA ASN A 72 17.05 7.22 7.68
C ASN A 72 16.17 7.30 8.93
N TYR A 73 15.06 7.99 8.86
CA TYR A 73 14.14 8.19 9.99
C TYR A 73 12.74 8.50 9.48
N VAL A 74 11.75 8.08 10.25
CA VAL A 74 10.35 8.47 10.05
C VAL A 74 9.68 8.71 11.40
N SER A 75 9.01 9.84 11.55
CA SER A 75 8.21 10.15 12.72
C SER A 75 6.83 9.47 12.65
N SER A 76 6.09 9.47 13.75
CA SER A 76 4.68 9.02 13.77
C SER A 76 3.80 9.79 12.79
N THR A 77 4.03 11.11 12.65
CA THR A 77 3.34 11.96 11.67
C THR A 77 3.70 11.54 10.24
N GLY A 78 4.97 11.23 9.98
CA GLY A 78 5.44 10.70 8.70
C GLY A 78 4.79 9.38 8.34
N ILE A 79 4.70 8.43 9.30
CA ILE A 79 3.98 7.17 9.10
C ILE A 79 2.48 7.42 8.83
N GLY A 80 1.88 8.38 9.53
CA GLY A 80 0.51 8.81 9.26
C GLY A 80 0.29 9.23 7.82
N SER A 81 1.28 9.86 7.18
CA SER A 81 1.21 10.24 5.76
C SER A 81 1.06 9.03 4.83
N PHE A 82 1.79 7.95 5.07
CA PHE A 82 1.63 6.70 4.29
C PHE A 82 0.22 6.12 4.41
N THR A 83 -0.39 6.24 5.60
CA THR A 83 -1.79 5.81 5.82
C THR A 83 -2.77 6.68 5.03
N VAL A 84 -2.53 7.98 4.94
CA VAL A 84 -3.32 8.89 4.10
C VAL A 84 -3.24 8.46 2.64
N PHE A 85 -2.03 8.18 2.12
CA PHE A 85 -1.86 7.73 0.74
C PHE A 85 -2.59 6.41 0.48
N LEU A 86 -2.48 5.45 1.40
CA LEU A 86 -3.18 4.17 1.28
C LEU A 86 -4.70 4.38 1.16
N LYS A 87 -5.27 5.29 1.96
CA LYS A 87 -6.70 5.66 1.88
C LYS A 87 -7.07 6.34 0.55
N LEU A 88 -6.15 7.07 -0.07
CA LEU A 88 -6.38 7.74 -1.35
C LEU A 88 -6.30 6.78 -2.54
N VAL A 89 -5.40 5.78 -2.51
CA VAL A 89 -5.21 4.85 -3.63
C VAL A 89 -6.17 3.65 -3.59
N LYS A 90 -6.57 3.16 -2.41
CA LYS A 90 -7.46 1.99 -2.27
C LYS A 90 -8.80 2.12 -3.01
N PRO A 91 -9.54 3.25 -2.93
CA PRO A 91 -10.77 3.42 -3.70
C PRO A 91 -10.58 3.43 -5.22
N LYS A 92 -9.35 3.67 -5.68
CA LYS A 92 -8.95 3.66 -7.09
C LYS A 92 -8.35 2.31 -7.52
N ASN A 93 -8.53 1.25 -6.72
CA ASN A 93 -7.95 -0.07 -6.89
C ASN A 93 -6.41 -0.07 -6.90
N GLY A 94 -5.79 0.90 -6.26
CA GLY A 94 -4.35 1.00 -6.08
C GLY A 94 -3.88 0.42 -4.75
N ASP A 95 -2.56 0.34 -4.60
CA ASP A 95 -1.93 -0.11 -3.36
C ASP A 95 -0.55 0.53 -3.15
N ILE A 96 0.02 0.27 -1.97
CA ILE A 96 1.35 0.75 -1.57
C ILE A 96 2.24 -0.44 -1.20
N VAL A 97 3.45 -0.40 -1.71
CA VAL A 97 4.55 -1.29 -1.31
C VAL A 97 5.67 -0.45 -0.71
N LEU A 98 6.18 -0.87 0.43
CA LEU A 98 7.41 -0.34 1.03
C LEU A 98 8.56 -1.27 0.62
N LEU A 99 9.50 -0.76 -0.14
CA LEU A 99 10.64 -1.50 -0.67
C LEU A 99 11.90 -1.14 0.10
N GLU A 100 12.71 -2.15 0.46
CA GLU A 100 14.02 -1.98 1.09
C GLU A 100 13.98 -1.11 2.35
N ILE A 101 12.96 -1.27 3.17
CA ILE A 101 12.83 -0.50 4.41
C ILE A 101 13.97 -0.84 5.38
N GLN A 102 14.66 0.18 5.89
CA GLN A 102 15.75 -0.02 6.85
C GLN A 102 15.20 -0.55 8.20
N PRO A 103 15.95 -1.43 8.91
CA PRO A 103 15.49 -2.04 10.17
C PRO A 103 15.00 -1.02 11.20
N LYS A 104 15.76 0.06 11.42
CA LYS A 104 15.41 1.13 12.36
C LYS A 104 14.10 1.87 12.01
N VAL A 105 13.82 2.01 10.71
CA VAL A 105 12.56 2.60 10.23
C VAL A 105 11.42 1.60 10.38
N TYR A 106 11.67 0.33 10.05
CA TYR A 106 10.70 -0.75 10.21
C TYR A 106 10.26 -0.95 11.67
N GLU A 107 11.19 -0.85 12.62
CA GLU A 107 10.88 -0.91 14.05
C GLU A 107 9.84 0.13 14.46
N VAL A 108 9.92 1.35 13.93
CA VAL A 108 8.92 2.41 14.22
C VAL A 108 7.55 2.02 13.66
N PHE A 109 7.47 1.45 12.45
CA PHE A 109 6.23 0.91 11.90
C PHE A 109 5.65 -0.21 12.76
N GLN A 110 6.50 -1.10 13.28
CA GLN A 110 6.07 -2.19 14.16
C GLN A 110 5.56 -1.67 15.51
N LEU A 111 6.32 -0.80 16.17
CA LEU A 111 5.97 -0.24 17.47
C LEU A 111 4.63 0.51 17.45
N LEU A 112 4.33 1.17 16.34
CA LEU A 112 3.07 1.89 16.16
C LEU A 112 1.94 1.01 15.57
N GLY A 113 2.19 -0.28 15.33
CA GLY A 113 1.19 -1.21 14.80
C GLY A 113 0.84 -1.02 13.32
N PHE A 114 1.66 -0.25 12.57
CA PHE A 114 1.40 0.04 11.16
C PHE A 114 1.97 -0.98 10.18
N SER A 115 2.91 -1.84 10.60
CA SER A 115 3.56 -2.82 9.73
C SER A 115 2.57 -3.78 9.03
N GLN A 116 1.45 -4.09 9.66
CA GLN A 116 0.41 -4.96 9.11
C GLN A 116 -0.45 -4.32 8.00
N PHE A 117 -0.38 -3.01 7.82
CA PHE A 117 -1.18 -2.29 6.82
C PHE A 117 -0.48 -2.13 5.48
N PHE A 118 0.83 -2.39 5.43
CA PHE A 118 1.64 -2.18 4.24
C PHE A 118 2.27 -3.47 3.75
N ASN A 119 2.37 -3.59 2.43
CA ASN A 119 3.13 -4.67 1.80
C ASN A 119 4.60 -4.29 1.81
N ILE A 120 5.43 -5.07 2.49
CA ILE A 120 6.86 -4.83 2.61
C ILE A 120 7.58 -5.84 1.73
N LYS A 121 8.51 -5.37 0.90
CA LYS A 121 9.31 -6.17 -0.03
C LYS A 121 10.79 -5.86 0.13
N SER A 122 11.60 -6.88 -0.08
CA SER A 122 13.05 -6.77 0.07
C SER A 122 13.76 -6.48 -1.24
N THR A 123 13.13 -6.81 -2.39
CA THR A 123 13.72 -6.61 -3.70
C THR A 123 12.79 -5.85 -4.64
N HIS A 124 13.39 -5.21 -5.63
CA HIS A 124 12.66 -4.48 -6.66
C HIS A 124 11.72 -5.40 -7.45
N GLU A 125 12.19 -6.60 -7.78
CA GLU A 125 11.45 -7.61 -8.53
C GLU A 125 10.20 -8.05 -7.78
N GLU A 126 10.30 -8.28 -6.46
CA GLU A 126 9.16 -8.60 -5.61
C GLU A 126 8.14 -7.47 -5.55
N ALA A 127 8.61 -6.22 -5.48
CA ALA A 127 7.74 -5.05 -5.43
C ALA A 127 6.99 -4.83 -6.74
N VAL A 128 7.66 -4.99 -7.87
CA VAL A 128 7.04 -4.89 -9.21
C VAL A 128 6.11 -6.07 -9.45
N SER A 129 6.53 -7.29 -9.12
CA SER A 129 5.71 -8.51 -9.27
C SER A 129 4.43 -8.45 -8.45
N PHE A 130 4.46 -7.80 -7.28
CA PHE A 130 3.27 -7.58 -6.46
C PHE A 130 2.16 -6.90 -7.25
N PHE A 131 2.48 -5.91 -8.07
CA PHE A 131 1.51 -5.22 -8.91
C PHE A 131 1.25 -5.92 -10.26
N SER A 132 2.24 -6.60 -10.83
CA SER A 132 2.11 -7.32 -12.12
C SER A 132 1.28 -8.59 -12.00
N SER A 133 1.35 -9.28 -10.85
CA SER A 133 0.64 -10.55 -10.60
C SER A 133 -0.86 -10.38 -10.31
N GLY A 134 -1.43 -9.22 -10.61
CA GLY A 134 -2.86 -8.98 -10.45
C GLY A 134 -3.28 -8.76 -8.99
N HIS A 135 -2.38 -8.36 -8.11
CA HIS A 135 -2.76 -7.87 -6.76
C HIS A 135 -3.57 -6.56 -6.77
N ASN A 136 -3.74 -5.93 -7.96
CA ASN A 136 -4.86 -5.03 -8.22
C ASN A 136 -6.19 -5.76 -8.43
N ALA A 137 -6.16 -7.08 -8.55
CA ALA A 137 -7.24 -7.98 -8.30
C ALA A 137 -7.07 -8.53 -6.87
N THR A 138 -7.29 -7.74 -5.85
CA THR A 138 -8.42 -8.10 -5.07
C THR A 138 -9.64 -7.86 -5.96
N SER A 139 -9.86 -8.75 -6.92
CA SER A 139 -11.11 -9.49 -6.89
C SER A 139 -11.18 -10.11 -5.49
N SER A 140 -11.41 -9.30 -4.47
CA SER A 140 -12.26 -9.73 -3.42
C SER A 140 -13.54 -10.09 -4.17
N ASN A 141 -13.75 -11.39 -4.40
CA ASN A 141 -15.05 -11.92 -4.76
C ASN A 141 -16.06 -11.49 -3.66
N PHE A 142 -15.62 -10.63 -2.75
CA PHE A 142 -16.36 -10.06 -1.65
C PHE A 142 -17.05 -8.75 -2.06
N PRO A 143 -18.31 -8.59 -1.66
CA PRO A 143 -19.08 -9.50 -0.81
C PRO A 143 -19.57 -10.75 -1.57
N ILE A 144 -19.33 -11.94 -1.01
CA ILE A 144 -19.83 -13.21 -1.55
C ILE A 144 -20.92 -13.79 -0.67
N ILE A 145 -21.80 -14.56 -1.29
CA ILE A 145 -22.75 -15.39 -0.56
C ILE A 145 -22.17 -16.80 -0.49
N ILE A 146 -21.94 -17.26 0.72
CA ILE A 146 -21.42 -18.59 1.02
C ILE A 146 -22.50 -19.42 1.72
N SER A 147 -22.42 -20.74 1.57
CA SER A 147 -23.23 -21.67 2.37
C SER A 147 -22.42 -22.23 3.52
N CYS A 148 -22.96 -22.24 4.72
CA CYS A 148 -22.30 -22.86 5.85
C CYS A 148 -22.21 -24.38 5.63
N PRO A 149 -21.01 -25.00 5.73
CA PRO A 149 -20.85 -26.44 5.49
C PRO A 149 -21.50 -27.31 6.59
N VAL A 150 -21.99 -26.72 7.68
CA VAL A 150 -22.63 -27.47 8.80
C VAL A 150 -24.14 -27.36 8.76
N CYS A 151 -24.72 -26.21 8.43
CA CYS A 151 -26.17 -26.00 8.49
C CYS A 151 -26.76 -25.41 7.20
N GLU A 152 -25.96 -25.31 6.14
CA GLU A 152 -26.33 -24.83 4.80
C GLU A 152 -26.91 -23.41 4.75
N LYS A 153 -26.96 -22.70 5.87
CA LYS A 153 -27.43 -21.31 5.90
C LYS A 153 -26.56 -20.43 5.01
N LYS A 154 -27.22 -19.66 4.16
CA LYS A 154 -26.53 -18.64 3.33
C LYS A 154 -26.07 -17.48 4.20
N LEU A 155 -24.81 -17.11 4.06
CA LEU A 155 -24.14 -16.05 4.80
C LEU A 155 -23.49 -15.10 3.82
N ARG A 156 -23.55 -13.81 4.10
CA ARG A 156 -22.82 -12.80 3.32
C ARG A 156 -21.48 -12.53 3.97
N ALA A 157 -20.42 -12.93 3.32
CA ALA A 157 -19.06 -12.60 3.73
C ALA A 157 -18.59 -11.34 3.02
N ILE A 158 -18.09 -10.37 3.77
CA ILE A 158 -17.63 -9.08 3.24
C ILE A 158 -16.10 -9.02 3.07
N LYS A 159 -15.39 -10.00 3.61
CA LYS A 159 -13.92 -10.17 3.52
C LYS A 159 -13.51 -11.60 3.85
N ALA A 160 -12.28 -11.97 3.52
CA ALA A 160 -11.64 -13.20 3.99
C ALA A 160 -11.40 -13.14 5.52
N GLY A 161 -11.31 -14.30 6.17
CA GLY A 161 -11.04 -14.39 7.60
C GLY A 161 -11.87 -15.46 8.32
N ARG A 162 -11.82 -15.47 9.65
CA ARG A 162 -12.62 -16.36 10.49
C ARG A 162 -13.91 -15.67 10.92
N PHE A 163 -15.02 -16.38 10.76
CA PHE A 163 -16.37 -15.91 11.08
C PHE A 163 -17.14 -16.96 11.82
N ARG A 164 -18.08 -16.54 12.63
CA ARG A 164 -19.01 -17.45 13.30
C ARG A 164 -20.32 -17.48 12.53
N CYS A 165 -20.77 -18.69 12.17
CA CYS A 165 -22.05 -18.86 11.49
C CYS A 165 -23.20 -18.31 12.35
N SER A 166 -24.05 -17.46 11.76
CA SER A 166 -25.21 -16.90 12.46
C SER A 166 -26.31 -17.93 12.75
N GLY A 167 -26.29 -19.10 12.09
CA GLY A 167 -27.19 -20.20 12.33
C GLY A 167 -26.69 -21.15 13.41
N CYS A 168 -25.68 -21.95 13.11
CA CYS A 168 -25.20 -23.04 13.98
C CYS A 168 -24.04 -22.66 14.91
N LYS A 169 -23.52 -21.41 14.81
CA LYS A 169 -22.39 -20.88 15.61
C LYS A 169 -21.02 -21.53 15.31
N SER A 170 -20.92 -22.45 14.38
CA SER A 170 -19.64 -23.02 13.92
C SER A 170 -18.68 -21.93 13.44
N ILE A 171 -17.38 -22.11 13.67
CA ILE A 171 -16.34 -21.22 13.17
C ILE A 171 -16.05 -21.63 11.72
N LEU A 172 -16.10 -20.65 10.82
CA LEU A 172 -15.83 -20.80 9.40
C LEU A 172 -14.57 -20.01 9.07
N ALA A 173 -13.66 -20.56 8.31
CA ALA A 173 -12.54 -19.88 7.72
C ALA A 173 -12.83 -19.68 6.23
N ILE A 174 -12.70 -18.43 5.77
CA ILE A 174 -12.92 -18.05 4.37
C ILE A 174 -11.59 -17.52 3.83
N ASN A 175 -11.07 -18.14 2.78
CA ASN A 175 -9.84 -17.69 2.15
C ASN A 175 -10.09 -16.49 1.21
N SER A 176 -9.02 -15.96 0.61
CA SER A 176 -9.08 -14.83 -0.31
C SER A 176 -9.80 -15.14 -1.63
N THR A 177 -9.94 -16.41 -1.99
CA THR A 177 -10.66 -16.88 -3.18
C THR A 177 -12.16 -17.10 -2.93
N GLY A 178 -12.56 -17.08 -1.63
CA GLY A 178 -13.95 -17.28 -1.24
C GLY A 178 -14.31 -18.71 -0.84
N ASP A 179 -13.32 -19.62 -0.79
CA ASP A 179 -13.55 -20.98 -0.34
C ASP A 179 -13.75 -21.02 1.17
N VAL A 180 -14.70 -21.85 1.60
CA VAL A 180 -15.11 -21.96 2.99
C VAL A 180 -14.65 -23.29 3.56
N SER A 181 -14.01 -23.24 4.71
CA SER A 181 -13.65 -24.40 5.52
C SER A 181 -14.10 -24.23 6.96
N LEU A 182 -14.16 -25.33 7.71
CA LEU A 182 -14.30 -25.26 9.17
C LEU A 182 -12.98 -24.80 9.78
N GLY A 183 -13.03 -23.78 10.64
CA GLY A 183 -11.87 -23.15 11.25
C GLY A 183 -11.61 -23.58 12.68
#